data_2b6607beb7f1811764fac2cc65634cc7
#
_entry.id   2b6607beb7f1811764fac2cc65634cc7
#
_cell.length_a   1.000
_cell.length_b   1.000
_cell.length_c   1.000
_cell.angle_alpha   90.00
_cell.angle_beta   90.00
_cell.angle_gamma   90.00
#
_symmetry.space_group_name_H-M   'P 1'
#
loop_
_entity.id
_entity.type
_entity.pdbx_description
1 polymer ?
#
loop_
_entity_poly.entity_id
_entity_poly.type
_entity_poly.pdbx_seq_one_letter_code
_entity_poly.pdbx_strand_id
1 'polypeptide(L)'
;MNDIKDVKPPVNLPDLWWLLWCLLVLIAIAAGIYFFLRHKKLFQAPLKPQVPELPAWEKAYQQLEALRRENLLDKGLFKDFFTRVADIARHYMENRFNIRAVHMSTEEFLYYLGITGHLNETQKIALKEFLNSCDMVKFAKYAPTTNEAWTNFDLAKRLVDDTRV
;
A
#
# COMPACT_ATOMS: atom_id res chain seq x y z
N MET A 1 55.35 -58.15 28.88
CA MET A 1 54.10 -57.70 29.53
C MET A 1 54.03 -56.20 29.27
N ASN A 2 53.35 -55.80 28.20
CA ASN A 2 53.07 -54.42 27.93
C ASN A 2 51.56 -54.31 27.64
N ASP A 3 50.88 -53.81 28.64
CA ASP A 3 49.46 -53.50 28.58
C ASP A 3 49.33 -52.14 27.89
N ILE A 4 49.05 -52.16 26.57
CA ILE A 4 48.81 -50.98 25.79
C ILE A 4 47.31 -50.67 25.93
N LYS A 5 47.01 -49.73 26.79
CA LYS A 5 45.68 -49.23 27.03
C LYS A 5 45.18 -48.52 25.78
N ASP A 6 44.15 -49.07 25.11
CA ASP A 6 43.51 -48.53 23.91
C ASP A 6 43.05 -47.07 24.17
N VAL A 7 43.61 -46.18 23.37
CA VAL A 7 43.18 -44.77 23.34
C VAL A 7 41.87 -44.71 22.59
N LYS A 8 40.80 -44.33 23.29
CA LYS A 8 39.48 -44.08 22.68
C LYS A 8 39.60 -43.07 21.54
N PRO A 9 38.99 -43.35 20.36
CA PRO A 9 38.99 -42.39 19.24
C PRO A 9 38.27 -41.10 19.67
N PRO A 10 38.67 -39.93 19.09
CA PRO A 10 38.07 -38.66 19.39
C PRO A 10 36.57 -38.67 19.01
N VAL A 11 35.74 -38.28 19.94
CA VAL A 11 34.29 -38.12 19.71
C VAL A 11 34.15 -36.93 18.78
N ASN A 12 33.76 -37.16 17.52
CA ASN A 12 33.36 -36.11 16.58
C ASN A 12 32.07 -35.48 17.13
N LEU A 13 32.19 -34.34 17.78
CA LEU A 13 31.04 -33.49 18.09
C LEU A 13 30.48 -32.92 16.80
N PRO A 14 29.21 -33.16 16.46
CA PRO A 14 28.65 -32.54 15.26
C PRO A 14 28.75 -31.02 15.39
N ASP A 15 29.25 -30.38 14.34
CA ASP A 15 29.38 -28.93 14.27
C ASP A 15 28.04 -28.26 14.58
N LEU A 16 27.87 -27.77 15.80
CA LEU A 16 26.63 -27.09 16.20
C LEU A 16 26.44 -25.74 15.48
N TRP A 17 27.38 -25.32 14.67
CA TRP A 17 27.33 -24.03 13.95
C TRP A 17 26.16 -23.93 12.98
N TRP A 18 25.77 -25.03 12.33
CA TRP A 18 24.61 -25.05 11.45
C TRP A 18 23.29 -24.80 12.21
N LEU A 19 23.18 -25.26 13.46
CA LEU A 19 22.00 -24.98 14.34
C LEU A 19 21.93 -23.50 14.68
N LEU A 20 23.08 -22.82 14.91
CA LEU A 20 23.11 -21.38 15.15
C LEU A 20 22.65 -20.60 13.89
N TRP A 21 23.10 -21.02 12.70
CA TRP A 21 22.63 -20.42 11.45
C TRP A 21 21.13 -20.64 11.21
N CYS A 22 20.61 -21.83 11.44
CA CYS A 22 19.18 -22.12 11.35
C CYS A 22 18.36 -21.28 12.33
N LEU A 23 18.84 -21.10 13.56
CA LEU A 23 18.19 -20.25 14.56
C LEU A 23 18.16 -18.78 14.13
N LEU A 24 19.26 -18.27 13.59
CA LEU A 24 19.39 -16.89 13.13
C LEU A 24 18.44 -16.60 11.96
N VAL A 25 18.34 -17.54 10.99
CA VAL A 25 17.39 -17.45 9.86
C VAL A 25 15.95 -17.47 10.36
N LEU A 26 15.63 -18.32 11.35
CA LEU A 26 14.28 -18.42 11.90
C LEU A 26 13.88 -17.14 12.64
N ILE A 27 14.80 -16.52 13.37
CA ILE A 27 14.59 -15.20 14.02
C ILE A 27 14.39 -14.12 12.97
N ALA A 28 15.17 -14.10 11.88
CA ALA A 28 15.02 -13.12 10.81
C ALA A 28 13.65 -13.24 10.10
N ILE A 29 13.19 -14.47 9.84
CA ILE A 29 11.87 -14.75 9.27
C ILE A 29 10.76 -14.29 10.23
N ALA A 30 10.87 -14.61 11.51
CA ALA A 30 9.90 -14.20 12.52
C ALA A 30 9.82 -12.68 12.67
N ALA A 31 10.98 -11.99 12.66
CA ALA A 31 11.05 -10.53 12.66
C ALA A 31 10.45 -9.92 11.39
N GLY A 32 10.69 -10.52 10.22
CA GLY A 32 10.10 -10.10 8.95
C GLY A 32 8.57 -10.24 8.95
N ILE A 33 8.06 -11.38 9.42
CA ILE A 33 6.63 -11.63 9.57
C ILE A 33 6.01 -10.67 10.60
N TYR A 34 6.67 -10.45 11.74
CA TYR A 34 6.22 -9.50 12.76
C TYR A 34 6.13 -8.07 12.22
N PHE A 35 7.16 -7.62 11.49
CA PHE A 35 7.20 -6.30 10.87
C PHE A 35 6.12 -6.16 9.78
N PHE A 36 5.94 -7.20 8.96
CA PHE A 36 4.90 -7.24 7.93
C PHE A 36 3.47 -7.22 8.52
N LEU A 37 3.23 -8.00 9.58
CA LEU A 37 1.93 -8.03 10.27
C LEU A 37 1.66 -6.73 11.04
N ARG A 38 2.71 -6.12 11.60
CA ARG A 38 2.60 -4.81 12.25
C ARG A 38 2.26 -3.71 11.26
N HIS A 39 2.85 -3.72 10.07
CA HIS A 39 2.47 -2.80 9.00
C HIS A 39 1.04 -3.03 8.50
N LYS A 40 0.58 -4.28 8.43
CA LYS A 40 -0.82 -4.56 8.08
C LYS A 40 -1.82 -4.11 9.16
N LYS A 41 -1.47 -4.17 10.44
CA LYS A 41 -2.35 -3.69 11.54
C LYS A 41 -2.54 -2.18 11.55
N LEU A 42 -1.65 -1.40 10.96
CA LEU A 42 -1.84 0.05 10.78
C LEU A 42 -2.91 0.38 9.72
N PHE A 43 -3.29 -0.60 8.88
CA PHE A 43 -4.34 -0.48 7.86
C PHE A 43 -5.69 -1.13 8.26
N GLN A 44 -5.73 -1.89 9.35
CA GLN A 44 -7.00 -2.34 9.94
C GLN A 44 -7.46 -1.26 10.90
N ALA A 45 -8.28 -0.33 10.39
CA ALA A 45 -9.04 0.57 11.25
C ALA A 45 -9.83 -0.28 12.25
N PRO A 46 -9.80 0.02 13.57
CA PRO A 46 -10.65 -0.66 14.54
C PRO A 46 -12.09 -0.55 14.09
N LEU A 47 -12.86 -1.63 14.23
CA LEU A 47 -14.32 -1.64 14.08
C LEU A 47 -14.86 -0.49 14.94
N LYS A 48 -15.13 0.67 14.32
CA LYS A 48 -15.76 1.79 14.98
C LYS A 48 -17.17 1.36 15.39
N PRO A 49 -17.64 1.75 16.59
CA PRO A 49 -19.06 1.71 16.90
C PRO A 49 -19.81 2.41 15.78
N GLN A 50 -20.98 1.89 15.40
CA GLN A 50 -21.84 2.39 14.32
C GLN A 50 -22.27 3.85 14.57
N VAL A 51 -21.36 4.76 14.28
CA VAL A 51 -21.71 6.14 13.94
C VAL A 51 -22.30 6.05 12.52
N PRO A 52 -23.37 6.74 12.17
CA PRO A 52 -23.93 6.75 10.81
C PRO A 52 -22.76 6.88 9.82
N GLU A 53 -22.60 5.89 8.95
CA GLU A 53 -21.44 5.87 8.04
C GLU A 53 -21.54 7.13 7.17
N LEU A 54 -20.54 7.99 7.30
CA LEU A 54 -20.41 9.16 6.44
C LEU A 54 -20.47 8.71 4.98
N PRO A 55 -21.19 9.43 4.13
CA PRO A 55 -21.22 9.15 2.70
C PRO A 55 -19.80 8.99 2.14
N ALA A 56 -19.61 8.09 1.17
CA ALA A 56 -18.28 7.77 0.62
C ALA A 56 -17.52 9.04 0.16
N TRP A 57 -18.23 9.99 -0.45
CA TRP A 57 -17.66 11.26 -0.90
C TRP A 57 -17.18 12.15 0.26
N GLU A 58 -17.93 12.21 1.36
CA GLU A 58 -17.57 13.02 2.53
C GLU A 58 -16.30 12.46 3.21
N LYS A 59 -16.22 11.13 3.33
CA LYS A 59 -15.02 10.45 3.84
C LYS A 59 -13.80 10.73 2.96
N ALA A 60 -13.98 10.70 1.63
CA ALA A 60 -12.90 11.02 0.69
C ALA A 60 -12.41 12.46 0.85
N TYR A 61 -13.32 13.43 0.98
CA TYR A 61 -12.96 14.83 1.24
C TYR A 61 -12.19 15.02 2.54
N GLN A 62 -12.65 14.40 3.63
CA GLN A 62 -11.94 14.48 4.91
C GLN A 62 -10.52 13.93 4.80
N GLN A 63 -10.33 12.83 4.06
CA GLN A 63 -9.02 12.23 3.84
C GLN A 63 -8.13 13.11 2.95
N LEU A 64 -8.66 13.71 1.89
CA LEU A 64 -7.93 14.65 1.03
C LEU A 64 -7.50 15.89 1.81
N GLU A 65 -8.38 16.47 2.62
CA GLU A 65 -8.04 17.61 3.45
C GLU A 65 -7.00 17.27 4.54
N ALA A 66 -7.09 16.09 5.13
CA ALA A 66 -6.07 15.60 6.08
C ALA A 66 -4.70 15.48 5.39
N LEU A 67 -4.66 14.88 4.19
CA LEU A 67 -3.44 14.75 3.40
C LEU A 67 -2.82 16.11 3.07
N ARG A 68 -3.64 17.10 2.70
CA ARG A 68 -3.19 18.48 2.43
C ARG A 68 -2.50 19.11 3.63
N ARG A 69 -3.06 18.92 4.84
CA ARG A 69 -2.50 19.48 6.09
C ARG A 69 -1.17 18.87 6.50
N GLU A 70 -0.81 17.69 6.01
CA GLU A 70 0.46 17.02 6.34
C GLU A 70 1.68 17.64 5.68
N ASN A 71 1.49 18.52 4.68
CA ASN A 71 2.55 19.24 3.97
C ASN A 71 3.67 18.32 3.45
N LEU A 72 3.28 17.16 2.87
CA LEU A 72 4.24 16.17 2.37
C LEU A 72 5.09 16.70 1.22
N LEU A 73 4.52 17.58 0.40
CA LEU A 73 5.21 18.18 -0.75
C LEU A 73 6.34 19.11 -0.31
N ASP A 74 6.13 19.90 0.75
CA ASP A 74 7.16 20.79 1.33
C ASP A 74 8.33 19.99 1.93
N LYS A 75 8.05 18.74 2.34
CA LYS A 75 9.05 17.80 2.87
C LYS A 75 9.75 16.99 1.76
N GLY A 76 9.41 17.22 0.49
CA GLY A 76 9.95 16.45 -0.64
C GLY A 76 9.41 15.01 -0.75
N LEU A 77 8.37 14.66 0.01
CA LEU A 77 7.81 13.30 0.08
C LEU A 77 6.75 13.06 -1.02
N PHE A 78 7.13 13.33 -2.27
CA PHE A 78 6.23 13.22 -3.43
C PHE A 78 5.66 11.81 -3.60
N LYS A 79 6.48 10.78 -3.46
CA LYS A 79 6.03 9.39 -3.60
C LYS A 79 4.93 9.04 -2.60
N ASP A 80 5.08 9.47 -1.35
CA ASP A 80 4.08 9.22 -0.29
C ASP A 80 2.79 9.98 -0.58
N PHE A 81 2.90 11.23 -1.03
CA PHE A 81 1.77 12.04 -1.44
C PHE A 81 0.96 11.38 -2.56
N PHE A 82 1.60 11.01 -3.68
CA PHE A 82 0.93 10.36 -4.83
C PHE A 82 0.37 8.99 -4.46
N THR A 83 1.05 8.23 -3.61
CA THR A 83 0.52 6.95 -3.11
C THR A 83 -0.78 7.17 -2.34
N ARG A 84 -0.81 8.13 -1.43
CA ARG A 84 -1.99 8.38 -0.58
C ARG A 84 -3.14 9.00 -1.35
N VAL A 85 -2.89 9.90 -2.30
CA VAL A 85 -3.95 10.44 -3.17
C VAL A 85 -4.59 9.31 -3.99
N ALA A 86 -3.78 8.42 -4.58
CA ALA A 86 -4.28 7.28 -5.34
C ALA A 86 -5.10 6.31 -4.45
N ASP A 87 -4.63 6.04 -3.23
CA ASP A 87 -5.33 5.16 -2.28
C ASP A 87 -6.67 5.75 -1.83
N ILE A 88 -6.74 7.07 -1.57
CA ILE A 88 -8.00 7.77 -1.24
C ILE A 88 -9.01 7.63 -2.38
N ALA A 89 -8.58 7.89 -3.62
CA ALA A 89 -9.44 7.77 -4.79
C ALA A 89 -9.93 6.32 -5.00
N ARG A 90 -9.05 5.32 -4.84
CA ARG A 90 -9.44 3.89 -4.94
C ARG A 90 -10.45 3.49 -3.85
N HIS A 91 -10.20 3.87 -2.60
CA HIS A 91 -11.14 3.60 -1.51
C HIS A 91 -12.49 4.29 -1.69
N TYR A 92 -12.48 5.52 -2.23
CA TYR A 92 -13.71 6.21 -2.57
C TYR A 92 -14.51 5.43 -3.62
N MET A 93 -13.87 5.03 -4.74
CA MET A 93 -14.50 4.26 -5.80
C MET A 93 -15.00 2.89 -5.30
N GLU A 94 -14.22 2.23 -4.43
CA GLU A 94 -14.60 0.98 -3.79
C GLU A 94 -15.90 1.12 -2.99
N ASN A 95 -15.97 2.15 -2.13
CA ASN A 95 -17.14 2.40 -1.29
C ASN A 95 -18.34 2.92 -2.10
N ARG A 96 -18.09 3.72 -3.15
CA ARG A 96 -19.16 4.33 -3.98
C ARG A 96 -19.84 3.32 -4.89
N PHE A 97 -19.06 2.44 -5.53
CA PHE A 97 -19.52 1.50 -6.52
C PHE A 97 -19.55 0.04 -6.05
N ASN A 98 -19.19 -0.20 -4.77
CA ASN A 98 -19.12 -1.53 -4.17
C ASN A 98 -18.23 -2.51 -4.96
N ILE A 99 -17.04 -2.05 -5.33
CA ILE A 99 -16.03 -2.79 -6.10
C ILE A 99 -14.76 -2.98 -5.26
N ARG A 100 -13.92 -3.95 -5.61
CA ARG A 100 -12.66 -4.20 -4.90
C ARG A 100 -11.47 -3.43 -5.50
N ALA A 101 -11.63 -2.11 -5.69
CA ALA A 101 -10.67 -1.24 -6.37
C ALA A 101 -9.26 -1.26 -5.77
N VAL A 102 -9.15 -1.42 -4.47
CA VAL A 102 -7.86 -1.40 -3.73
C VAL A 102 -7.01 -2.64 -4.05
N HIS A 103 -7.63 -3.77 -4.41
CA HIS A 103 -6.95 -5.03 -4.68
C HIS A 103 -6.65 -5.28 -6.16
N MET A 104 -7.07 -4.38 -7.05
CA MET A 104 -6.89 -4.47 -8.50
C MET A 104 -5.66 -3.69 -8.94
N SER A 105 -4.97 -4.17 -9.99
CA SER A 105 -4.02 -3.34 -10.74
C SER A 105 -4.76 -2.17 -11.40
N THR A 106 -4.00 -1.16 -11.85
CA THR A 106 -4.62 0.00 -12.53
C THR A 106 -5.36 -0.43 -13.79
N GLU A 107 -4.79 -1.36 -14.57
CA GLU A 107 -5.39 -1.89 -15.79
C GLU A 107 -6.66 -2.67 -15.51
N GLU A 108 -6.64 -3.57 -14.52
CA GLU A 108 -7.81 -4.36 -14.10
C GLU A 108 -8.94 -3.46 -13.61
N PHE A 109 -8.60 -2.45 -12.82
CA PHE A 109 -9.56 -1.50 -12.30
C PHE A 109 -10.24 -0.68 -13.41
N LEU A 110 -9.45 -0.15 -14.34
CA LEU A 110 -9.98 0.60 -15.49
C LEU A 110 -10.83 -0.29 -16.42
N TYR A 111 -10.38 -1.53 -16.66
CA TYR A 111 -11.15 -2.50 -17.43
C TYR A 111 -12.50 -2.79 -16.77
N TYR A 112 -12.51 -3.06 -15.47
CA TYR A 112 -13.73 -3.34 -14.71
C TYR A 112 -14.73 -2.18 -14.78
N LEU A 113 -14.27 -0.95 -14.55
CA LEU A 113 -15.10 0.25 -14.66
C LEU A 113 -15.62 0.48 -16.10
N GLY A 114 -14.83 0.05 -17.09
CA GLY A 114 -15.21 0.09 -18.50
C GLY A 114 -16.46 -0.76 -18.82
N ILE A 115 -16.50 -1.98 -18.28
CA ILE A 115 -17.58 -2.94 -18.57
C ILE A 115 -18.83 -2.74 -17.70
N THR A 116 -18.68 -2.15 -16.49
CA THR A 116 -19.80 -1.96 -15.54
C THR A 116 -20.62 -0.71 -15.80
N GLY A 117 -20.17 0.21 -16.66
CA GLY A 117 -20.89 1.43 -16.99
C GLY A 117 -21.05 2.44 -15.84
N HIS A 118 -20.30 2.27 -14.74
CA HIS A 118 -20.35 3.17 -13.57
C HIS A 118 -19.86 4.58 -13.85
N LEU A 119 -18.98 4.72 -14.84
CA LEU A 119 -18.40 6.00 -15.25
C LEU A 119 -18.70 6.28 -16.72
N ASN A 120 -18.93 7.54 -17.06
CA ASN A 120 -18.96 7.98 -18.43
C ASN A 120 -17.54 8.04 -19.04
N GLU A 121 -17.43 8.20 -20.36
CA GLU A 121 -16.13 8.18 -21.06
C GLU A 121 -15.17 9.27 -20.57
N THR A 122 -15.68 10.47 -20.29
CA THR A 122 -14.87 11.59 -19.78
C THR A 122 -14.29 11.26 -18.40
N GLN A 123 -15.11 10.68 -17.51
CA GLN A 123 -14.69 10.27 -16.17
C GLN A 123 -13.68 9.12 -16.23
N LYS A 124 -13.85 8.16 -17.15
CA LYS A 124 -12.87 7.07 -17.37
C LYS A 124 -11.52 7.60 -17.83
N ILE A 125 -11.50 8.55 -18.77
CA ILE A 125 -10.28 9.18 -19.25
C ILE A 125 -9.59 9.93 -18.11
N ALA A 126 -10.31 10.76 -17.38
CA ALA A 126 -9.77 11.49 -16.23
C ALA A 126 -9.20 10.57 -15.14
N LEU A 127 -9.92 9.50 -14.81
CA LEU A 127 -9.43 8.49 -13.84
C LEU A 127 -8.17 7.78 -14.34
N LYS A 128 -8.13 7.42 -15.64
CA LYS A 128 -6.95 6.79 -16.25
C LYS A 128 -5.73 7.70 -16.19
N GLU A 129 -5.87 8.96 -16.57
CA GLU A 129 -4.79 9.95 -16.53
C GLU A 129 -4.28 10.15 -15.08
N PHE A 130 -5.21 10.29 -14.15
CA PHE A 130 -4.90 10.42 -12.73
C PHE A 130 -4.10 9.22 -12.19
N LEU A 131 -4.58 7.98 -12.41
CA LEU A 131 -3.90 6.78 -11.92
C LEU A 131 -2.55 6.55 -12.60
N ASN A 132 -2.45 6.77 -13.91
CA ASN A 132 -1.18 6.67 -14.63
C ASN A 132 -0.14 7.68 -14.09
N SER A 133 -0.54 8.91 -13.81
CA SER A 133 0.33 9.91 -13.19
C SER A 133 0.83 9.44 -11.83
N CYS A 134 -0.04 8.87 -11.00
CA CYS A 134 0.35 8.30 -9.70
C CYS A 134 1.34 7.13 -9.87
N ASP A 135 1.11 6.24 -10.82
CA ASP A 135 1.94 5.06 -11.05
C ASP A 135 3.32 5.44 -11.60
N MET A 136 3.44 6.49 -12.44
CA MET A 136 4.72 7.03 -12.90
C MET A 136 5.61 7.49 -11.73
N VAL A 137 5.04 8.17 -10.74
CA VAL A 137 5.78 8.63 -9.54
C VAL A 137 6.12 7.44 -8.63
N LYS A 138 5.20 6.48 -8.48
CA LYS A 138 5.39 5.33 -7.58
C LYS A 138 6.45 4.35 -8.11
N PHE A 139 6.47 4.07 -9.41
CA PHE A 139 7.20 2.94 -10.00
C PHE A 139 8.24 3.34 -11.04
N ALA A 140 8.04 4.42 -11.79
CA ALA A 140 8.94 4.80 -12.89
C ALA A 140 10.04 5.82 -12.48
N LYS A 141 10.21 6.09 -11.18
CA LYS A 141 11.17 7.08 -10.64
C LYS A 141 10.99 8.49 -11.24
N TYR A 142 9.80 8.80 -11.71
CA TYR A 142 9.47 10.14 -12.16
C TYR A 142 9.49 11.10 -10.97
N ALA A 143 10.16 12.24 -11.11
CA ALA A 143 10.23 13.30 -10.10
C ALA A 143 9.26 14.43 -10.49
N PRO A 144 8.05 14.46 -9.94
CA PRO A 144 7.06 15.48 -10.28
C PRO A 144 7.42 16.83 -9.65
N THR A 145 6.93 17.90 -10.24
CA THR A 145 6.94 19.22 -9.63
C THR A 145 5.81 19.36 -8.60
N THR A 146 5.94 20.34 -7.71
CA THR A 146 4.88 20.65 -6.73
C THR A 146 3.56 21.01 -7.42
N ASN A 147 3.64 21.71 -8.57
CA ASN A 147 2.44 22.07 -9.35
C ASN A 147 1.74 20.85 -9.93
N GLU A 148 2.49 19.88 -10.47
CA GLU A 148 1.92 18.61 -10.97
C GLU A 148 1.27 17.82 -9.84
N ALA A 149 1.86 17.83 -8.65
CA ALA A 149 1.28 17.18 -7.48
C ALA A 149 -0.07 17.80 -7.08
N TRP A 150 -0.17 19.12 -7.06
CA TRP A 150 -1.44 19.80 -6.79
C TRP A 150 -2.47 19.60 -7.90
N THR A 151 -2.05 19.61 -9.16
CA THR A 151 -2.94 19.28 -10.29
C THR A 151 -3.52 17.88 -10.15
N ASN A 152 -2.69 16.90 -9.74
CA ASN A 152 -3.13 15.54 -9.51
C ASN A 152 -4.11 15.42 -8.32
N PHE A 153 -3.86 16.18 -7.25
CA PHE A 153 -4.77 16.30 -6.12
C PHE A 153 -6.15 16.87 -6.53
N ASP A 154 -6.14 17.91 -7.35
CA ASP A 154 -7.38 18.52 -7.86
C ASP A 154 -8.14 17.57 -8.80
N LEU A 155 -7.44 16.75 -9.59
CA LEU A 155 -8.07 15.68 -10.37
C LEU A 155 -8.77 14.66 -9.51
N ALA A 156 -8.13 14.22 -8.41
CA ALA A 156 -8.77 13.31 -7.45
C ALA A 156 -10.03 13.94 -6.84
N LYS A 157 -9.97 15.21 -6.48
CA LYS A 157 -11.12 15.94 -5.94
C LYS A 157 -12.26 16.05 -6.94
N ARG A 158 -11.97 16.39 -8.20
CA ARG A 158 -12.97 16.45 -9.29
C ARG A 158 -13.60 15.08 -9.54
N LEU A 159 -12.83 13.98 -9.52
CA LEU A 159 -13.39 12.64 -9.64
C LEU A 159 -14.42 12.33 -8.56
N VAL A 160 -14.17 12.77 -7.32
CA VAL A 160 -15.14 12.64 -6.23
C VAL A 160 -16.38 13.50 -6.50
N ASP A 161 -16.19 14.76 -6.94
CA ASP A 161 -17.29 15.69 -7.25
C ASP A 161 -18.19 15.17 -8.37
N ASP A 162 -17.61 14.67 -9.45
CA ASP A 162 -18.33 14.22 -10.65
C ASP A 162 -19.06 12.88 -10.44
N THR A 163 -18.72 12.14 -9.38
CA THR A 163 -19.27 10.81 -9.12
C THR A 163 -20.05 10.70 -7.81
N ARG A 164 -20.20 11.79 -7.04
CA ARG A 164 -20.81 11.79 -5.70
C ARG A 164 -22.34 11.64 -5.64
N VAL A 165 -23.04 11.64 -6.78
CA VAL A 165 -24.53 11.58 -6.85
C VAL A 165 -25.10 10.31 -6.25
#